data_5d6a6e1e9c0d483e02f3ba23ccc09aa3
#
_entry.id   5d6a6e1e9c0d483e02f3ba23ccc09aa3
#
_cell.length_a   1.000
_cell.length_b   1.000
_cell.length_c   1.000
_cell.angle_alpha   90.00
_cell.angle_beta   90.00
_cell.angle_gamma   90.00
#
_symmetry.space_group_name_H-M   'P 1'
#
loop_
_entity.id
_entity.type
_entity.pdbx_description
1 polymer ?
#
loop_
_entity_poly.entity_id
_entity_poly.type
_entity_poly.pdbx_seq_one_letter_code
_entity_poly.pdbx_strand_id
1 'polypeptide(L)'
;MLRNLIVVLLFPACLHAQRVDMDVFVGMSNYQGDLQQMVFTFSNAQFAGGLIGKIAIGNKVYVRTGFSFGKLIGDDKTNNEKNKPRNLNFESKLNEFSLGLEYHFVNMEAGKISPYVFVSGGIFKYNPYTFYNDGSGMKKYYLEPLSTEGQGISSINGAAPYKLTQFCVPFGMGIKYQLNCNLNLGIEFRQTKLFTDYLDDVSQKYVDQAALRAAKGQIAADIAWRGDEYNGNPYPSAGKPRGNPAQNDWYYFACFTVGLRLNDCQSGMFSLGGIFNRGGGGDSKRIRNQVGCPKF
;
A
#
# COMPACT_ATOMS: atom_id res chain seq x y z
N MET A 1 -26.77 -24.53 17.54
CA MET A 1 -26.04 -24.60 16.29
C MET A 1 -26.82 -24.10 15.08
N LEU A 2 -28.13 -24.28 14.97
CA LEU A 2 -28.94 -23.85 13.81
C LEU A 2 -29.07 -22.32 13.64
N ARG A 3 -29.06 -21.54 14.74
CA ARG A 3 -29.25 -20.07 14.72
C ARG A 3 -28.07 -19.30 14.10
N ASN A 4 -26.87 -19.84 14.20
CA ASN A 4 -25.67 -19.22 13.60
C ASN A 4 -25.46 -19.62 12.12
N LEU A 5 -26.11 -20.69 11.65
CA LEU A 5 -26.10 -21.10 10.25
C LEU A 5 -27.00 -20.23 9.38
N ILE A 6 -28.10 -19.72 9.96
CA ILE A 6 -29.07 -18.85 9.25
C ILE A 6 -28.45 -17.48 8.91
N VAL A 7 -27.58 -16.93 9.78
CA VAL A 7 -26.90 -15.65 9.54
C VAL A 7 -25.90 -15.74 8.38
N VAL A 8 -25.21 -16.88 8.22
CA VAL A 8 -24.24 -17.11 7.13
C VAL A 8 -24.98 -17.32 5.80
N LEU A 9 -26.18 -17.92 5.80
CA LEU A 9 -26.96 -18.18 4.58
C LEU A 9 -27.75 -16.95 4.09
N LEU A 10 -28.03 -15.96 4.94
CA LEU A 10 -28.70 -14.72 4.53
C LEU A 10 -27.74 -13.68 3.91
N PHE A 11 -26.43 -13.83 4.13
CA PHE A 11 -25.44 -12.91 3.58
C PHE A 11 -25.36 -12.91 2.03
N PRO A 12 -25.42 -14.04 1.30
CA PRO A 12 -25.38 -14.06 -0.15
C PRO A 12 -26.67 -13.54 -0.82
N ALA A 13 -27.85 -13.64 -0.17
CA ALA A 13 -29.10 -13.20 -0.76
C ALA A 13 -29.22 -11.67 -0.86
N CYS A 14 -28.56 -10.91 0.03
CA CYS A 14 -28.56 -9.45 0.00
C CYS A 14 -27.58 -8.87 -1.05
N LEU A 15 -26.61 -9.65 -1.53
CA LEU A 15 -25.60 -9.17 -2.49
C LEU A 15 -26.15 -8.92 -3.89
N HIS A 16 -27.27 -9.54 -4.28
CA HIS A 16 -27.85 -9.37 -5.61
C HIS A 16 -28.54 -8.01 -5.83
N ALA A 17 -28.87 -7.29 -4.75
CA ALA A 17 -29.47 -5.97 -4.81
C ALA A 17 -28.47 -4.83 -4.54
N GLN A 18 -27.24 -5.15 -4.11
CA GLN A 18 -26.23 -4.17 -3.75
C GLN A 18 -25.31 -3.87 -4.95
N ARG A 19 -24.99 -2.60 -5.11
CA ARG A 19 -24.01 -2.15 -6.09
C ARG A 19 -22.64 -2.67 -5.71
N VAL A 20 -22.00 -3.36 -6.64
CA VAL A 20 -20.63 -3.85 -6.53
C VAL A 20 -19.77 -3.16 -7.58
N ASP A 21 -18.72 -2.47 -7.13
CA ASP A 21 -17.76 -1.79 -7.99
C ASP A 21 -16.37 -2.44 -7.80
N MET A 22 -15.58 -2.50 -8.85
CA MET A 22 -14.17 -2.92 -8.81
C MET A 22 -13.31 -1.86 -9.49
N ASP A 23 -12.33 -1.36 -8.77
CA ASP A 23 -11.36 -0.42 -9.32
C ASP A 23 -10.00 -1.12 -9.48
N VAL A 24 -9.36 -0.86 -10.61
CA VAL A 24 -7.92 -1.08 -10.80
C VAL A 24 -7.23 0.26 -10.60
N PHE A 25 -6.11 0.27 -9.92
CA PHE A 25 -5.29 1.47 -9.79
C PHE A 25 -3.85 1.24 -10.18
N VAL A 26 -3.24 2.29 -10.73
CA VAL A 26 -1.81 2.38 -11.02
C VAL A 26 -1.30 3.75 -10.58
N GLY A 27 -0.07 3.81 -10.12
CA GLY A 27 0.48 5.07 -9.64
C GLY A 27 1.87 4.92 -9.06
N MET A 28 2.16 5.77 -8.10
CA MET A 28 3.44 5.85 -7.44
C MET A 28 3.29 5.59 -5.94
N SER A 29 4.28 4.88 -5.38
CA SER A 29 4.48 4.73 -3.94
C SER A 29 5.65 5.60 -3.48
N ASN A 30 5.59 6.07 -2.25
CA ASN A 30 6.62 6.85 -1.61
C ASN A 30 6.72 6.46 -0.13
N TYR A 31 7.88 6.66 0.47
CA TYR A 31 8.19 6.35 1.86
C TYR A 31 8.46 7.63 2.64
N GLN A 32 8.19 7.63 3.92
CA GLN A 32 8.62 8.66 4.88
C GLN A 32 9.02 8.00 6.19
N GLY A 33 10.22 8.32 6.66
CA GLY A 33 10.83 7.83 7.89
C GLY A 33 12.25 8.35 8.03
N ASP A 34 13.13 7.59 8.67
CA ASP A 34 14.49 8.00 9.00
C ASP A 34 15.38 8.26 7.78
N LEU A 35 15.18 7.52 6.67
CA LEU A 35 15.94 7.67 5.42
C LEU A 35 15.29 8.64 4.42
N GLN A 36 14.10 9.16 4.72
CA GLN A 36 13.43 10.20 3.95
C GLN A 36 12.44 10.95 4.84
N GLN A 37 12.79 12.15 5.28
CA GLN A 37 11.92 12.94 6.16
C GLN A 37 10.78 13.67 5.42
N MET A 38 10.95 13.91 4.11
CA MET A 38 9.92 14.56 3.29
C MET A 38 8.77 13.59 3.00
N VAL A 39 7.54 14.09 3.09
CA VAL A 39 6.31 13.31 2.85
C VAL A 39 6.29 12.69 1.45
N PHE A 40 6.75 13.43 0.44
CA PHE A 40 6.78 12.96 -0.94
C PHE A 40 8.00 13.50 -1.67
N THR A 41 8.80 12.60 -2.24
CA THR A 41 9.99 12.94 -3.01
C THR A 41 9.92 12.26 -4.37
N PHE A 42 9.85 13.02 -5.45
CA PHE A 42 9.73 12.47 -6.81
C PHE A 42 10.90 11.56 -7.19
N SER A 43 12.12 11.86 -6.73
CA SER A 43 13.31 11.05 -6.99
C SER A 43 13.20 9.62 -6.44
N ASN A 44 12.47 9.43 -5.35
CA ASN A 44 12.29 8.14 -4.67
C ASN A 44 10.92 7.51 -4.96
N ALA A 45 10.09 8.16 -5.81
CA ALA A 45 8.80 7.61 -6.19
C ALA A 45 8.97 6.35 -7.02
N GLN A 46 8.27 5.28 -6.64
CA GLN A 46 8.33 3.97 -7.27
C GLN A 46 6.96 3.55 -7.76
N PHE A 47 6.93 2.63 -8.71
CA PHE A 47 5.68 2.08 -9.24
C PHE A 47 4.87 1.37 -8.15
N ALA A 48 3.55 1.62 -8.18
CA ALA A 48 2.56 0.96 -7.35
C ALA A 48 1.29 0.65 -8.15
N GLY A 49 0.58 -0.38 -7.72
CA GLY A 49 -0.68 -0.78 -8.34
C GLY A 49 -1.50 -1.68 -7.44
N GLY A 50 -2.72 -2.00 -7.87
CA GLY A 50 -3.57 -2.91 -7.12
C GLY A 50 -5.02 -2.89 -7.57
N LEU A 51 -5.83 -3.54 -6.75
CA LEU A 51 -7.26 -3.73 -6.96
C LEU A 51 -8.03 -3.28 -5.72
N ILE A 52 -9.20 -2.69 -5.95
CA ILE A 52 -10.11 -2.25 -4.89
C ILE A 52 -11.50 -2.79 -5.23
N GLY A 53 -12.04 -3.66 -4.39
CA GLY A 53 -13.43 -4.09 -4.43
C GLY A 53 -14.26 -3.23 -3.51
N LYS A 54 -15.47 -2.86 -3.94
CA LYS A 54 -16.38 -2.01 -3.16
C LYS A 54 -17.80 -2.53 -3.24
N ILE A 55 -18.47 -2.53 -2.10
CA ILE A 55 -19.90 -2.89 -1.97
C ILE A 55 -20.62 -1.72 -1.34
N ALA A 56 -21.63 -1.18 -2.04
CA ALA A 56 -22.44 -0.10 -1.51
C ALA A 56 -23.33 -0.60 -0.38
N ILE A 57 -23.28 0.07 0.78
CA ILE A 57 -24.20 -0.15 1.90
C ILE A 57 -25.24 0.98 2.00
N GLY A 58 -25.21 1.89 1.06
CA GLY A 58 -26.12 3.03 0.91
C GLY A 58 -25.71 3.88 -0.28
N ASN A 59 -26.35 5.03 -0.44
CA ASN A 59 -26.11 5.90 -1.60
C ASN A 59 -24.72 6.56 -1.61
N LYS A 60 -24.04 6.64 -0.46
CA LYS A 60 -22.79 7.36 -0.28
C LYS A 60 -21.72 6.58 0.47
N VAL A 61 -22.05 5.44 1.04
CA VAL A 61 -21.16 4.64 1.88
C VAL A 61 -20.91 3.29 1.24
N TYR A 62 -19.64 2.90 1.21
CA TYR A 62 -19.19 1.62 0.65
C TYR A 62 -18.30 0.89 1.65
N VAL A 63 -18.45 -0.41 1.75
CA VAL A 63 -17.40 -1.30 2.26
C VAL A 63 -16.36 -1.41 1.16
N ARG A 64 -15.12 -1.16 1.51
CA ARG A 64 -13.96 -1.16 0.62
C ARG A 64 -12.99 -2.24 1.05
N THR A 65 -12.59 -3.13 0.15
CA THR A 65 -11.45 -4.03 0.32
C THR A 65 -10.40 -3.71 -0.72
N GLY A 66 -9.13 -3.79 -0.35
CA GLY A 66 -8.03 -3.44 -1.24
C GLY A 66 -6.89 -4.44 -1.17
N PHE A 67 -6.31 -4.75 -2.33
CA PHE A 67 -4.99 -5.36 -2.45
C PHE A 67 -4.08 -4.40 -3.19
N SER A 68 -2.95 -4.05 -2.57
CA SER A 68 -1.98 -3.09 -3.10
C SER A 68 -0.60 -3.71 -3.11
N PHE A 69 0.15 -3.41 -4.15
CA PHE A 69 1.58 -3.73 -4.21
C PHE A 69 2.37 -2.52 -4.67
N GLY A 70 3.63 -2.46 -4.24
CA GLY A 70 4.52 -1.37 -4.60
C GLY A 70 5.95 -1.66 -4.20
N LYS A 71 6.82 -0.71 -4.48
CA LYS A 71 8.21 -0.70 -4.03
C LYS A 71 8.45 0.59 -3.28
N LEU A 72 9.15 0.53 -2.16
CA LEU A 72 9.56 1.69 -1.37
C LEU A 72 11.08 1.79 -1.42
N ILE A 73 11.59 3.01 -1.48
CA ILE A 73 13.01 3.34 -1.47
C ILE A 73 13.23 4.51 -0.52
N GLY A 74 14.29 4.43 0.28
CA GLY A 74 14.85 5.54 1.03
C GLY A 74 16.36 5.56 0.87
N ASP A 75 16.92 6.77 0.77
CA ASP A 75 18.36 6.96 0.60
C ASP A 75 18.78 8.25 1.31
N ASP A 76 19.76 8.14 2.20
CA ASP A 76 20.34 9.27 2.91
C ASP A 76 20.90 10.34 1.97
N LYS A 77 21.33 9.97 0.74
CA LYS A 77 21.80 10.93 -0.27
C LYS A 77 20.74 11.92 -0.71
N THR A 78 19.47 11.50 -0.68
CA THR A 78 18.31 12.34 -1.02
C THR A 78 17.62 12.94 0.20
N ASN A 79 18.13 12.63 1.41
CA ASN A 79 17.63 13.12 2.69
C ASN A 79 18.24 14.48 3.04
N ASN A 80 18.06 14.92 4.29
CA ASN A 80 18.67 16.14 4.79
C ASN A 80 20.20 16.01 4.93
N GLU A 81 20.91 17.15 4.95
CA GLU A 81 22.38 17.20 5.02
C GLU A 81 22.95 16.49 6.24
N LYS A 82 22.21 16.47 7.36
CA LYS A 82 22.64 15.81 8.60
C LYS A 82 22.77 14.31 8.45
N ASN A 83 21.92 13.68 7.64
CA ASN A 83 21.86 12.23 7.51
C ASN A 83 22.73 11.70 6.35
N LYS A 84 23.07 12.55 5.37
CA LYS A 84 23.94 12.16 4.23
C LYS A 84 25.23 11.42 4.64
N PRO A 85 25.92 11.82 5.74
CA PRO A 85 27.13 11.11 6.14
C PRO A 85 26.94 9.66 6.58
N ARG A 86 25.69 9.21 6.91
CA ARG A 86 25.40 7.79 7.21
C ARG A 86 25.50 6.92 5.96
N ASN A 87 25.11 7.50 4.81
CA ASN A 87 25.10 6.86 3.49
C ASN A 87 24.27 5.55 3.46
N LEU A 88 23.23 5.48 4.29
CA LEU A 88 22.34 4.33 4.32
C LEU A 88 21.30 4.43 3.20
N ASN A 89 20.90 3.28 2.68
CA ASN A 89 19.79 3.17 1.76
C ASN A 89 19.07 1.84 1.93
N PHE A 90 17.80 1.82 1.56
CA PHE A 90 17.03 0.60 1.50
C PHE A 90 16.08 0.60 0.31
N GLU A 91 15.70 -0.59 -0.08
CA GLU A 91 14.58 -0.87 -0.96
C GLU A 91 13.70 -1.94 -0.32
N SER A 92 12.40 -1.84 -0.47
CA SER A 92 11.48 -2.85 0.03
C SER A 92 10.31 -3.06 -0.93
N LYS A 93 9.99 -4.31 -1.26
CA LYS A 93 8.72 -4.66 -1.89
C LYS A 93 7.63 -4.67 -0.83
N LEU A 94 6.50 -4.06 -1.15
CA LEU A 94 5.34 -3.93 -0.28
C LEU A 94 4.16 -4.67 -0.89
N ASN A 95 3.45 -5.44 -0.07
CA ASN A 95 2.12 -5.98 -0.37
C ASN A 95 1.21 -5.64 0.82
N GLU A 96 0.05 -5.06 0.54
CA GLU A 96 -0.94 -4.66 1.54
C GLU A 96 -2.29 -5.27 1.19
N PHE A 97 -2.98 -5.81 2.19
CA PHE A 97 -4.40 -6.12 2.13
C PHE A 97 -5.14 -5.27 3.17
N SER A 98 -6.23 -4.63 2.76
CA SER A 98 -6.98 -3.71 3.61
C SER A 98 -8.50 -3.90 3.48
N LEU A 99 -9.21 -3.60 4.56
CA LEU A 99 -10.67 -3.61 4.64
C LEU A 99 -11.13 -2.38 5.44
N GLY A 100 -12.12 -1.65 4.92
CA GLY A 100 -12.59 -0.43 5.56
C GLY A 100 -13.84 0.16 4.93
N LEU A 101 -14.00 1.45 5.11
CA LEU A 101 -15.15 2.22 4.63
C LEU A 101 -14.68 3.37 3.72
N GLU A 102 -15.48 3.62 2.67
CA GLU A 102 -15.34 4.74 1.76
C GLU A 102 -16.62 5.56 1.78
N TYR A 103 -16.52 6.89 1.93
CA TYR A 103 -17.64 7.83 1.94
C TYR A 103 -17.54 8.81 0.78
N HIS A 104 -18.59 8.86 -0.03
CA HIS A 104 -18.74 9.78 -1.14
C HIS A 104 -19.56 11.01 -0.74
N PHE A 105 -19.02 12.21 -0.93
CA PHE A 105 -19.74 13.46 -0.64
C PHE A 105 -20.90 13.68 -1.59
N VAL A 106 -20.75 13.25 -2.84
CA VAL A 106 -21.79 13.31 -3.88
C VAL A 106 -22.14 11.89 -4.31
N ASN A 107 -23.45 11.58 -4.37
CA ASN A 107 -23.89 10.30 -4.91
C ASN A 107 -23.46 10.20 -6.40
N MET A 108 -22.74 9.15 -6.74
CA MET A 108 -22.26 8.93 -8.12
C MET A 108 -23.38 8.74 -9.14
N GLU A 109 -24.61 8.44 -8.70
CA GLU A 109 -25.77 8.35 -9.61
C GLU A 109 -26.40 9.72 -9.89
N ALA A 110 -26.19 10.68 -8.99
CA ALA A 110 -26.74 12.03 -9.11
C ALA A 110 -25.77 13.02 -9.76
N GLY A 111 -24.46 12.74 -9.77
CA GLY A 111 -23.46 13.67 -10.26
C GLY A 111 -22.29 12.96 -10.97
N LYS A 112 -21.72 13.64 -11.97
CA LYS A 112 -20.58 13.12 -12.72
C LYS A 112 -19.26 13.10 -11.92
N ILE A 113 -19.14 13.98 -10.92
CA ILE A 113 -17.93 14.12 -10.08
C ILE A 113 -18.30 13.79 -8.66
N SER A 114 -17.55 12.91 -8.03
CA SER A 114 -17.74 12.49 -6.66
C SER A 114 -16.41 12.50 -5.88
N PRO A 115 -16.17 13.53 -5.08
CA PRO A 115 -15.11 13.49 -4.07
C PRO A 115 -15.44 12.44 -3.02
N TYR A 116 -14.41 11.76 -2.48
CA TYR A 116 -14.58 10.75 -1.44
C TYR A 116 -13.40 10.74 -0.48
N VAL A 117 -13.65 10.18 0.69
CA VAL A 117 -12.64 9.86 1.70
C VAL A 117 -12.80 8.41 2.11
N PHE A 118 -11.73 7.81 2.60
CA PHE A 118 -11.79 6.44 3.12
C PHE A 118 -10.84 6.24 4.29
N VAL A 119 -11.15 5.23 5.10
CA VAL A 119 -10.29 4.71 6.15
C VAL A 119 -10.42 3.19 6.22
N SER A 120 -9.32 2.49 6.42
CA SER A 120 -9.25 1.03 6.46
C SER A 120 -8.32 0.55 7.55
N GLY A 121 -8.56 -0.66 8.05
CA GLY A 121 -7.57 -1.45 8.75
C GLY A 121 -6.93 -2.42 7.77
N GLY A 122 -5.63 -2.69 7.89
CA GLY A 122 -4.94 -3.58 6.97
C GLY A 122 -3.79 -4.33 7.60
N ILE A 123 -3.28 -5.27 6.84
CA ILE A 123 -2.02 -5.96 7.09
C ILE A 123 -1.11 -5.74 5.89
N PHE A 124 0.16 -5.50 6.16
CA PHE A 124 1.15 -5.34 5.10
C PHE A 124 2.35 -6.24 5.34
N LYS A 125 2.93 -6.68 4.24
CA LYS A 125 4.18 -7.46 4.22
C LYS A 125 5.23 -6.67 3.48
N TYR A 126 6.41 -6.55 4.08
CA TYR A 126 7.57 -5.87 3.54
C TYR A 126 8.83 -6.69 3.84
N ASN A 127 9.94 -6.38 3.19
CA ASN A 127 11.22 -7.01 3.48
C ASN A 127 12.34 -6.08 2.96
N PRO A 128 12.90 -5.23 3.83
CA PRO A 128 13.92 -4.26 3.44
C PRO A 128 15.23 -4.95 3.05
N TYR A 129 15.84 -4.44 2.00
CA TYR A 129 17.13 -4.90 1.51
C TYR A 129 17.95 -3.72 0.98
N THR A 130 19.24 -3.91 0.88
CA THR A 130 20.17 -2.99 0.23
C THR A 130 21.06 -3.73 -0.75
N PHE A 131 21.72 -2.98 -1.63
CA PHE A 131 22.80 -3.49 -2.45
C PHE A 131 24.13 -3.06 -1.87
N TYR A 132 25.04 -4.03 -1.71
CA TYR A 132 26.35 -3.82 -1.15
C TYR A 132 27.41 -4.60 -1.93
N ASN A 133 28.60 -3.98 -2.13
CA ASN A 133 29.74 -4.64 -2.77
C ASN A 133 30.61 -5.29 -1.68
N ASP A 134 30.55 -6.60 -1.59
CA ASP A 134 31.32 -7.39 -0.62
C ASP A 134 32.74 -7.75 -1.07
N GLY A 135 33.24 -7.09 -2.12
CA GLY A 135 34.53 -7.38 -2.72
C GLY A 135 34.46 -8.39 -3.88
N SER A 136 33.37 -9.15 -4.00
CA SER A 136 33.13 -10.07 -5.12
C SER A 136 32.09 -9.53 -6.12
N GLY A 137 31.61 -8.30 -5.92
CA GLY A 137 30.63 -7.62 -6.75
C GLY A 137 29.42 -7.12 -5.98
N MET A 138 28.54 -6.42 -6.68
CA MET A 138 27.32 -5.86 -6.08
C MET A 138 26.31 -6.97 -5.81
N LYS A 139 25.95 -7.19 -4.56
CA LYS A 139 24.98 -8.19 -4.12
C LYS A 139 23.83 -7.59 -3.32
N LYS A 140 22.71 -8.28 -3.34
CA LYS A 140 21.51 -7.94 -2.58
C LYS A 140 21.54 -8.58 -1.21
N TYR A 141 21.41 -7.75 -0.15
CA TYR A 141 21.36 -8.19 1.24
C TYR A 141 20.04 -7.76 1.88
N TYR A 142 19.27 -8.71 2.42
CA TYR A 142 18.12 -8.41 3.25
C TYR A 142 18.57 -7.94 4.63
N LEU A 143 17.95 -6.88 5.14
CA LEU A 143 18.42 -6.17 6.33
C LEU A 143 18.00 -6.84 7.64
N GLU A 144 16.78 -7.37 7.70
CA GLU A 144 16.25 -8.02 8.91
C GLU A 144 17.18 -9.13 9.45
N PRO A 145 17.68 -10.08 8.64
CA PRO A 145 18.57 -11.12 9.16
C PRO A 145 19.94 -10.60 9.63
N LEU A 146 20.36 -9.43 9.17
CA LEU A 146 21.63 -8.83 9.55
C LEU A 146 21.61 -8.22 10.95
N SER A 147 20.41 -7.90 11.47
CA SER A 147 20.25 -7.31 12.81
C SER A 147 21.15 -6.08 13.01
N THR A 148 21.11 -5.12 12.09
CA THR A 148 22.03 -3.97 11.99
C THR A 148 22.08 -3.10 13.26
N GLU A 149 21.05 -3.18 14.09
CA GLU A 149 20.94 -2.54 15.42
C GLU A 149 21.01 -3.56 16.58
N GLY A 150 21.53 -4.77 16.31
CA GLY A 150 21.67 -5.82 17.32
C GLY A 150 20.37 -6.54 17.66
N GLN A 151 19.34 -6.43 16.83
CA GLN A 151 18.01 -7.03 17.07
C GLN A 151 18.14 -8.56 17.27
N GLY A 152 17.64 -9.05 18.40
CA GLY A 152 17.66 -10.46 18.73
C GLY A 152 19.04 -11.03 19.13
N ILE A 153 20.06 -10.20 19.28
CA ILE A 153 21.40 -10.64 19.72
C ILE A 153 21.49 -10.44 21.24
N SER A 154 21.43 -11.53 22.00
CA SER A 154 21.41 -11.50 23.47
C SER A 154 22.67 -10.86 24.08
N SER A 155 23.83 -10.99 23.44
CA SER A 155 25.10 -10.43 23.91
C SER A 155 25.20 -8.90 23.72
N ILE A 156 24.34 -8.30 22.93
CA ILE A 156 24.39 -6.85 22.60
C ILE A 156 23.27 -6.08 23.33
N ASN A 157 22.37 -6.76 24.00
CA ASN A 157 21.20 -6.15 24.62
C ASN A 157 20.33 -5.36 23.61
N GLY A 158 20.28 -5.85 22.36
CA GLY A 158 19.52 -5.25 21.26
C GLY A 158 18.01 -5.42 21.42
N ALA A 159 17.28 -4.65 20.63
CA ALA A 159 15.82 -4.77 20.52
C ALA A 159 15.40 -6.17 20.03
N ALA A 160 14.13 -6.53 20.24
CA ALA A 160 13.58 -7.75 19.63
C ALA A 160 13.62 -7.65 18.09
N PRO A 161 13.77 -8.78 17.35
CA PRO A 161 13.64 -8.78 15.90
C PRO A 161 12.28 -8.22 15.48
N TYR A 162 12.25 -7.40 14.46
CA TYR A 162 10.98 -6.88 13.95
C TYR A 162 10.31 -7.90 13.02
N LYS A 163 8.98 -7.83 12.95
CA LYS A 163 8.19 -8.72 12.09
C LYS A 163 8.01 -8.10 10.71
N LEU A 164 8.21 -8.89 9.66
CA LEU A 164 8.04 -8.49 8.27
C LEU A 164 6.57 -8.42 7.81
N THR A 165 5.63 -8.81 8.66
CA THR A 165 4.19 -8.68 8.44
C THR A 165 3.58 -8.00 9.66
N GLN A 166 2.90 -6.88 9.45
CA GLN A 166 2.39 -6.03 10.52
C GLN A 166 1.04 -5.41 10.15
N PHE A 167 0.36 -4.84 11.15
CA PHE A 167 -0.86 -4.07 10.96
C PHE A 167 -0.55 -2.66 10.47
N CYS A 168 -1.52 -2.08 9.73
CA CYS A 168 -1.46 -0.71 9.25
C CYS A 168 -2.87 -0.08 9.18
N VAL A 169 -2.90 1.22 9.05
CA VAL A 169 -4.16 1.99 8.86
C VAL A 169 -4.02 2.84 7.61
N PRO A 170 -4.45 2.31 6.44
CA PRO A 170 -4.58 3.11 5.22
C PRO A 170 -5.77 4.05 5.31
N PHE A 171 -5.58 5.31 4.96
CA PHE A 171 -6.64 6.30 4.79
C PHE A 171 -6.28 7.28 3.69
N GLY A 172 -7.28 7.97 3.17
CA GLY A 172 -7.01 8.89 2.09
C GLY A 172 -8.25 9.53 1.51
N MET A 173 -8.05 10.19 0.39
CA MET A 173 -9.08 10.89 -0.34
C MET A 173 -8.88 10.74 -1.85
N GLY A 174 -9.94 10.96 -2.58
CA GLY A 174 -9.89 10.95 -4.02
C GLY A 174 -11.08 11.65 -4.66
N ILE A 175 -11.03 11.74 -5.96
CA ILE A 175 -12.11 12.26 -6.79
C ILE A 175 -12.36 11.26 -7.90
N LYS A 176 -13.63 10.88 -8.10
CA LYS A 176 -14.09 10.05 -9.22
C LYS A 176 -14.86 10.86 -10.21
N TYR A 177 -14.63 10.61 -11.49
CA TYR A 177 -15.38 11.13 -12.61
C TYR A 177 -16.10 9.98 -13.31
N GLN A 178 -17.42 10.04 -13.37
CA GLN A 178 -18.24 9.03 -14.01
C GLN A 178 -18.33 9.30 -15.51
N LEU A 179 -17.73 8.42 -16.32
CA LEU A 179 -17.79 8.48 -17.78
C LEU A 179 -19.17 8.00 -18.29
N ASN A 180 -19.63 6.89 -17.73
CA ASN A 180 -20.96 6.32 -17.99
C ASN A 180 -21.43 5.54 -16.76
N CYS A 181 -22.59 4.88 -16.81
CA CYS A 181 -23.14 4.19 -15.65
C CYS A 181 -22.25 3.05 -15.10
N ASN A 182 -21.34 2.47 -15.91
CA ASN A 182 -20.53 1.34 -15.54
C ASN A 182 -19.04 1.70 -15.36
N LEU A 183 -18.58 2.83 -15.93
CA LEU A 183 -17.16 3.17 -15.96
C LEU A 183 -16.93 4.51 -15.27
N ASN A 184 -15.96 4.54 -14.36
CA ASN A 184 -15.46 5.75 -13.74
C ASN A 184 -13.94 5.82 -13.80
N LEU A 185 -13.41 7.03 -13.84
CA LEU A 185 -12.00 7.35 -13.69
C LEU A 185 -11.81 8.12 -12.39
N GLY A 186 -10.64 8.04 -11.80
CA GLY A 186 -10.38 8.81 -10.59
C GLY A 186 -8.90 9.03 -10.34
N ILE A 187 -8.66 9.89 -9.37
CA ILE A 187 -7.37 10.08 -8.73
C ILE A 187 -7.55 9.84 -7.24
N GLU A 188 -6.58 9.16 -6.62
CA GLU A 188 -6.59 8.85 -5.20
C GLU A 188 -5.23 9.17 -4.60
N PHE A 189 -5.23 9.85 -3.47
CA PHE A 189 -4.08 9.98 -2.60
C PHE A 189 -4.35 9.19 -1.32
N ARG A 190 -3.45 8.27 -1.00
CA ARG A 190 -3.52 7.37 0.15
C ARG A 190 -2.29 7.55 1.01
N GLN A 191 -2.51 7.63 2.30
CA GLN A 191 -1.50 7.64 3.34
C GLN A 191 -1.72 6.43 4.24
N THR A 192 -0.67 5.70 4.57
CA THR A 192 -0.75 4.53 5.45
C THR A 192 0.08 4.75 6.69
N LYS A 193 -0.59 4.76 7.85
CA LYS A 193 0.05 4.81 9.16
C LYS A 193 0.54 3.42 9.53
N LEU A 194 1.81 3.33 9.91
CA LEU A 194 2.42 2.12 10.45
C LEU A 194 2.53 2.20 11.97
N PHE A 195 2.71 1.04 12.59
CA PHE A 195 2.98 0.88 14.03
C PHE A 195 4.39 0.31 14.23
N THR A 196 5.26 0.49 13.25
CA THR A 196 6.66 0.12 13.27
C THR A 196 7.51 1.27 12.75
N ASP A 197 8.74 1.33 13.22
CA ASP A 197 9.81 2.21 12.81
C ASP A 197 10.94 1.43 12.13
N TYR A 198 10.62 0.22 11.62
CA TYR A 198 11.61 -0.67 10.96
C TYR A 198 11.24 -0.98 9.51
N LEU A 199 10.49 -0.10 8.85
CA LEU A 199 10.20 -0.25 7.42
C LEU A 199 11.48 -0.15 6.58
N ASP A 200 12.43 0.68 7.05
CA ASP A 200 13.73 0.96 6.45
C ASP A 200 14.92 0.32 7.19
N ASP A 201 14.66 -0.49 8.23
CA ASP A 201 15.69 -1.11 9.12
C ASP A 201 16.43 -0.10 10.01
N VAL A 202 15.93 1.14 10.14
CA VAL A 202 16.57 2.20 10.96
C VAL A 202 15.59 2.71 11.99
N SER A 203 15.96 2.61 13.29
CA SER A 203 15.08 3.02 14.39
C SER A 203 15.85 3.50 15.61
N GLN A 204 16.78 2.69 16.13
CA GLN A 204 17.35 2.84 17.45
C GLN A 204 18.73 3.50 17.44
N LYS A 205 19.71 2.79 17.95
CA LYS A 205 21.08 3.26 18.16
C LYS A 205 22.07 2.32 17.54
N TYR A 206 23.24 2.84 17.18
CA TYR A 206 24.37 2.01 16.82
C TYR A 206 24.78 1.13 18.00
N VAL A 207 25.05 -0.13 17.70
CA VAL A 207 25.60 -1.11 18.64
C VAL A 207 27.12 -1.16 18.52
N ASP A 208 27.79 -1.88 19.39
CA ASP A 208 29.23 -2.11 19.27
C ASP A 208 29.55 -2.87 17.98
N GLN A 209 30.42 -2.29 17.14
CA GLN A 209 30.73 -2.86 15.82
C GLN A 209 31.39 -4.23 15.92
N ALA A 210 32.30 -4.41 16.90
CA ALA A 210 33.02 -5.67 17.06
C ALA A 210 32.06 -6.78 17.53
N ALA A 211 31.15 -6.47 18.43
CA ALA A 211 30.14 -7.40 18.89
C ALA A 211 29.15 -7.76 17.77
N LEU A 212 28.71 -6.79 16.95
CA LEU A 212 27.86 -7.06 15.80
C LEU A 212 28.58 -7.96 14.77
N ARG A 213 29.84 -7.65 14.47
CA ARG A 213 30.69 -8.46 13.58
C ARG A 213 30.89 -9.88 14.09
N ALA A 214 31.10 -10.05 15.39
CA ALA A 214 31.27 -11.37 16.00
C ALA A 214 29.98 -12.19 15.93
N ALA A 215 28.79 -11.56 16.08
CA ALA A 215 27.53 -12.23 16.10
C ALA A 215 26.92 -12.49 14.71
N LYS A 216 27.10 -11.57 13.75
CA LYS A 216 26.42 -11.57 12.43
C LYS A 216 27.39 -11.51 11.23
N GLY A 217 28.67 -11.40 11.50
CA GLY A 217 29.71 -11.34 10.47
C GLY A 217 30.02 -9.92 9.97
N GLN A 218 31.06 -9.83 9.13
CA GLN A 218 31.60 -8.57 8.61
C GLN A 218 30.56 -7.77 7.85
N ILE A 219 29.78 -8.42 6.97
CA ILE A 219 28.75 -7.78 6.11
C ILE A 219 27.70 -7.04 6.93
N ALA A 220 27.27 -7.61 8.07
CA ALA A 220 26.27 -6.95 8.92
C ALA A 220 26.83 -5.65 9.53
N ALA A 221 28.11 -5.67 9.97
CA ALA A 221 28.77 -4.49 10.51
C ALA A 221 29.00 -3.40 9.45
N ASP A 222 29.33 -3.79 8.22
CA ASP A 222 29.56 -2.86 7.11
C ASP A 222 28.26 -2.22 6.64
N ILE A 223 27.19 -3.00 6.51
CA ILE A 223 25.86 -2.49 6.10
C ILE A 223 25.22 -1.63 7.21
N ALA A 224 25.51 -1.89 8.48
CA ALA A 224 25.00 -1.06 9.59
C ALA A 224 25.50 0.38 9.54
N TRP A 225 26.68 0.62 8.95
CA TRP A 225 27.26 1.93 8.71
C TRP A 225 28.00 1.97 7.38
N ARG A 226 27.68 2.93 6.52
CA ARG A 226 28.28 3.11 5.20
C ARG A 226 28.90 4.50 5.01
N GLY A 227 29.10 5.21 6.12
CA GLY A 227 29.71 6.54 6.10
C GLY A 227 31.20 6.52 5.72
N ASP A 228 31.88 5.41 5.92
CA ASP A 228 33.23 5.18 5.44
C ASP A 228 33.33 5.22 3.90
N GLU A 229 32.33 4.71 3.19
CA GLU A 229 32.23 4.79 1.73
C GLU A 229 31.98 6.23 1.24
N TYR A 230 31.33 7.09 2.06
CA TYR A 230 30.92 8.43 1.66
C TYR A 230 32.02 9.48 1.90
N ASN A 231 32.62 9.50 3.08
CA ASN A 231 33.56 10.53 3.51
C ASN A 231 34.69 10.01 4.43
N GLY A 232 34.87 8.69 4.51
CA GLY A 232 35.89 8.07 5.37
C GLY A 232 35.58 8.13 6.86
N ASN A 233 34.38 8.49 7.28
CA ASN A 233 34.00 8.55 8.68
C ASN A 233 33.96 7.15 9.31
N PRO A 234 34.59 6.98 10.49
CA PRO A 234 34.61 5.70 11.18
C PRO A 234 33.18 5.33 11.67
N TYR A 235 32.98 4.05 11.97
CA TYR A 235 31.77 3.56 12.59
C TYR A 235 31.47 4.33 13.88
N PRO A 236 30.20 4.78 14.10
CA PRO A 236 29.85 5.55 15.27
C PRO A 236 30.01 4.74 16.57
N SER A 237 30.29 5.43 17.67
CA SER A 237 30.34 4.79 18.98
C SER A 237 28.99 4.16 19.35
N ALA A 238 29.03 3.02 20.03
CA ALA A 238 27.82 2.38 20.55
C ALA A 238 26.97 3.35 21.38
N GLY A 239 25.67 3.28 21.21
CA GLY A 239 24.70 4.16 21.90
C GLY A 239 24.39 5.48 21.20
N LYS A 240 25.12 5.86 20.14
CA LYS A 240 24.73 7.01 19.30
C LYS A 240 23.44 6.70 18.54
N PRO A 241 22.53 7.69 18.38
CA PRO A 241 21.31 7.50 17.58
C PRO A 241 21.63 7.09 16.14
N ARG A 242 20.98 6.04 15.64
CA ARG A 242 20.96 5.62 14.24
C ARG A 242 19.68 6.09 13.56
N GLY A 243 18.55 5.98 14.25
CA GLY A 243 17.23 6.45 13.86
C GLY A 243 16.56 7.25 14.97
N ASN A 244 15.24 7.46 14.82
CA ASN A 244 14.40 8.13 15.79
C ASN A 244 13.19 7.24 16.19
N PRO A 245 13.30 6.40 17.21
CA PRO A 245 12.26 5.44 17.61
C PRO A 245 10.95 6.08 18.07
N ALA A 246 10.89 7.40 18.21
CA ALA A 246 9.68 8.10 18.56
C ALA A 246 8.76 8.38 17.37
N GLN A 247 9.23 8.15 16.15
CA GLN A 247 8.49 8.44 14.92
C GLN A 247 8.38 7.19 14.09
N ASN A 248 7.19 6.58 14.07
CA ASN A 248 6.90 5.45 13.20
C ASN A 248 6.95 5.87 11.73
N ASP A 249 7.32 4.93 10.86
CA ASP A 249 7.34 5.10 9.43
C ASP A 249 5.94 5.23 8.82
N TRP A 250 5.91 5.82 7.62
CA TRP A 250 4.73 5.98 6.80
C TRP A 250 5.03 5.61 5.36
N TYR A 251 3.99 5.25 4.61
CA TYR A 251 4.09 5.23 3.15
C TYR A 251 2.83 5.80 2.50
N TYR A 252 2.99 6.21 1.24
CA TYR A 252 2.02 6.96 0.48
C TYR A 252 1.83 6.33 -0.88
N PHE A 253 0.60 6.44 -1.40
CA PHE A 253 0.29 6.15 -2.80
C PHE A 253 -0.39 7.37 -3.43
N ALA A 254 0.05 7.74 -4.63
CA ALA A 254 -0.63 8.70 -5.51
C ALA A 254 -1.00 7.94 -6.79
N CYS A 255 -2.30 7.77 -7.04
CA CYS A 255 -2.80 6.79 -8.01
C CYS A 255 -3.83 7.38 -8.96
N PHE A 256 -3.84 6.86 -10.17
CA PHE A 256 -5.00 6.90 -11.07
C PHE A 256 -5.81 5.62 -10.88
N THR A 257 -7.14 5.74 -10.89
CA THR A 257 -8.07 4.62 -10.73
C THR A 257 -8.98 4.52 -11.94
N VAL A 258 -9.25 3.29 -12.36
CA VAL A 258 -10.27 2.95 -13.35
C VAL A 258 -11.25 1.99 -12.67
N GLY A 259 -12.48 2.40 -12.51
CA GLY A 259 -13.51 1.64 -11.80
C GLY A 259 -14.60 1.13 -12.73
N LEU A 260 -14.97 -0.12 -12.53
CA LEU A 260 -16.06 -0.80 -13.22
C LEU A 260 -17.17 -1.17 -12.23
N ARG A 261 -18.41 -0.87 -12.57
CA ARG A 261 -19.58 -1.42 -11.89
C ARG A 261 -19.87 -2.81 -12.44
N LEU A 262 -19.97 -3.79 -11.56
CA LEU A 262 -20.14 -5.20 -11.93
C LEU A 262 -21.61 -5.60 -12.06
N ASN A 263 -22.54 -4.87 -11.43
CA ASN A 263 -23.97 -5.10 -11.51
C ASN A 263 -24.59 -4.25 -12.64
N ASP A 264 -25.52 -4.83 -13.39
CA ASP A 264 -26.12 -4.19 -14.56
C ASP A 264 -26.73 -2.82 -14.25
N CYS A 265 -26.23 -1.83 -14.96
CA CYS A 265 -26.96 -0.59 -15.19
C CYS A 265 -27.93 -0.85 -16.34
N GLN A 266 -29.24 -0.61 -16.15
CA GLN A 266 -30.29 -0.84 -17.16
C GLN A 266 -30.19 0.09 -18.40
N SER A 267 -29.01 0.36 -18.90
CA SER A 267 -28.80 1.04 -20.19
C SER A 267 -27.77 0.25 -20.98
N GLY A 268 -28.28 -0.62 -21.86
CA GLY A 268 -27.49 -1.53 -22.68
C GLY A 268 -26.33 -0.86 -23.38
N MET A 269 -25.11 -1.35 -23.08
CA MET A 269 -24.02 -1.45 -24.05
C MET A 269 -22.82 -2.28 -23.59
N PHE A 270 -22.69 -2.78 -22.38
CA PHE A 270 -21.65 -3.75 -22.01
C PHE A 270 -22.18 -4.72 -20.95
N SER A 271 -22.88 -5.78 -21.38
CA SER A 271 -23.03 -6.99 -20.59
C SER A 271 -21.81 -7.87 -20.84
N LEU A 272 -21.03 -8.19 -19.81
CA LEU A 272 -19.96 -9.18 -19.91
C LEU A 272 -20.45 -10.56 -20.40
N GLY A 273 -21.76 -10.85 -20.31
CA GLY A 273 -22.40 -12.02 -20.91
C GLY A 273 -22.37 -12.05 -22.44
N GLY A 274 -22.21 -10.90 -23.11
CA GLY A 274 -22.13 -10.82 -24.58
C GLY A 274 -20.80 -11.26 -25.18
N ILE A 275 -19.75 -11.40 -24.38
CA ILE A 275 -18.42 -11.80 -24.87
C ILE A 275 -18.31 -13.33 -25.01
N PHE A 276 -19.09 -14.10 -24.27
CA PHE A 276 -19.02 -15.57 -24.26
C PHE A 276 -20.13 -16.29 -25.03
N ASN A 277 -21.09 -15.58 -25.63
CA ASN A 277 -22.18 -16.24 -26.38
C ASN A 277 -22.21 -15.81 -27.84
N ARG A 278 -21.22 -16.22 -28.61
CA ARG A 278 -21.21 -16.12 -30.07
C ARG A 278 -21.51 -17.51 -30.65
N GLY A 279 -22.80 -17.83 -30.76
CA GLY A 279 -23.23 -19.04 -31.41
C GLY A 279 -24.75 -19.26 -31.34
N GLY A 280 -25.48 -18.93 -32.37
CA GLY A 280 -26.87 -19.39 -32.55
C GLY A 280 -27.80 -18.29 -33.04
N GLY A 281 -28.08 -18.30 -34.36
CA GLY A 281 -29.01 -17.38 -34.99
C GLY A 281 -30.46 -17.64 -34.59
N GLY A 282 -31.26 -16.60 -34.61
CA GLY A 282 -32.73 -16.65 -34.43
C GLY A 282 -33.34 -15.27 -34.45
N ASP A 283 -33.95 -14.93 -35.57
CA ASP A 283 -34.81 -13.74 -35.71
C ASP A 283 -35.85 -13.65 -34.60
N SER A 284 -35.97 -12.50 -33.98
CA SER A 284 -37.16 -12.16 -33.18
C SER A 284 -37.51 -10.67 -33.28
N LYS A 285 -38.70 -10.46 -33.78
CA LYS A 285 -39.41 -9.23 -34.06
C LYS A 285 -39.36 -8.21 -32.91
N ARG A 286 -39.06 -6.96 -33.27
CA ARG A 286 -39.26 -5.75 -32.45
C ARG A 286 -40.73 -5.63 -32.01
N ILE A 287 -40.97 -5.63 -30.70
CA ILE A 287 -42.16 -5.07 -30.09
C ILE A 287 -41.78 -3.75 -29.43
N ARG A 288 -42.25 -2.66 -30.02
CA ARG A 288 -42.20 -1.32 -29.47
C ARG A 288 -43.32 -1.18 -28.45
N ASN A 289 -43.04 -1.10 -27.16
CA ASN A 289 -43.98 -0.57 -26.19
C ASN A 289 -43.39 0.70 -25.58
N GLN A 290 -43.96 1.83 -26.03
CA GLN A 290 -43.81 3.10 -25.34
C GLN A 290 -44.64 3.02 -24.06
N VAL A 291 -44.02 3.21 -22.91
CA VAL A 291 -44.70 3.57 -21.68
C VAL A 291 -44.10 4.89 -21.22
N GLY A 292 -44.89 5.95 -21.30
CA GLY A 292 -44.52 7.27 -20.85
C GLY A 292 -44.42 7.34 -19.32
N CYS A 293 -43.45 8.11 -18.85
CA CYS A 293 -43.32 8.49 -17.44
C CYS A 293 -44.44 9.50 -17.05
N PRO A 294 -45.08 9.36 -15.88
CA PRO A 294 -45.87 10.44 -15.32
C PRO A 294 -44.95 11.50 -14.72
N LYS A 295 -45.24 12.76 -15.05
CA LYS A 295 -44.72 13.95 -14.37
C LYS A 295 -45.45 14.11 -13.04
N PHE A 296 -44.71 14.19 -11.94
CA PHE A 296 -45.09 14.94 -10.74
C PHE A 296 -43.89 15.72 -10.25
#